data_ca1c240fb392adc13eb6eaa69af554b5
#
_entry.id   ca1c240fb392adc13eb6eaa69af554b5
#
_cell.length_a   1.000
_cell.length_b   1.000
_cell.length_c   1.000
_cell.angle_alpha   90.00
_cell.angle_beta   90.00
_cell.angle_gamma   90.00
#
_symmetry.space_group_name_H-M   'P 1'
#
loop_
_entity.id
_entity.type
_entity.pdbx_description
1 polymer ?
#
loop_
_entity_poly.entity_id
_entity_poly.type
_entity_poly.pdbx_seq_one_letter_code
_entity_poly.pdbx_strand_id
1 'polypeptide(L)'
;MNFEKYAAKGNLFIKELAQELGEPDNRAKAGRVLKAVLKALRNRLSHEESMHLLAQLPMCIKALYVDGWKLTQSPEKIRSVEEFIEEVRKHDVPRGELDFADKEQALKAVKAVFRVIKRHISDGEAQDVEAELPRQLKELWEDA
;
A
#
# COMPACT_ATOMS: atom_id res chain seq x y z
N MET A 1 23.44 -2.50 16.88
CA MET A 1 22.48 -1.83 16.01
C MET A 1 21.28 -1.33 16.82
N ASN A 2 20.88 -0.12 16.60
CA ASN A 2 19.75 0.48 17.31
C ASN A 2 18.51 0.49 16.39
N PHE A 3 17.47 -0.25 16.76
CA PHE A 3 16.23 -0.33 15.97
C PHE A 3 15.25 0.81 16.26
N GLU A 4 15.46 1.61 17.28
CA GLU A 4 14.54 2.70 17.65
C GLU A 4 14.35 3.71 16.51
N LYS A 5 15.42 4.00 15.79
CA LYS A 5 15.37 4.90 14.63
C LYS A 5 14.43 4.37 13.54
N TYR A 6 14.48 3.08 13.28
CA TYR A 6 13.62 2.45 12.27
C TYR A 6 12.16 2.41 12.74
N ALA A 7 11.95 2.11 14.01
CA ALA A 7 10.62 2.13 14.61
C ALA A 7 10.02 3.54 14.55
N ALA A 8 10.80 4.57 14.87
CA ALA A 8 10.35 5.96 14.81
C ALA A 8 9.89 6.34 13.39
N LYS A 9 10.66 5.97 12.37
CA LYS A 9 10.30 6.24 10.98
C LYS A 9 9.05 5.48 10.55
N GLY A 10 8.91 4.24 10.98
CA GLY A 10 7.70 3.45 10.71
C GLY A 10 6.47 4.06 11.36
N ASN A 11 6.60 4.46 12.63
CA ASN A 11 5.51 5.11 13.36
C ASN A 11 5.11 6.45 12.73
N LEU A 12 6.08 7.20 12.22
CA LEU A 12 5.79 8.46 11.52
C LEU A 12 5.01 8.22 10.23
N PHE A 13 5.35 7.18 9.49
CA PHE A 13 4.63 6.78 8.28
C PHE A 13 3.17 6.45 8.60
N ILE A 14 2.94 5.67 9.65
CA ILE A 14 1.58 5.31 10.11
C ILE A 14 0.80 6.55 10.56
N LYS A 15 1.45 7.46 11.29
CA LYS A 15 0.83 8.72 11.70
C LYS A 15 0.39 9.55 10.50
N GLU A 16 1.27 9.68 9.51
CA GLU A 16 0.99 10.41 8.27
C GLU A 16 -0.21 9.79 7.54
N LEU A 17 -0.25 8.45 7.44
CA LEU A 17 -1.35 7.75 6.81
C LEU A 17 -2.66 7.93 7.58
N ALA A 18 -2.64 7.86 8.91
CA ALA A 18 -3.83 8.08 9.73
C ALA A 18 -4.41 9.48 9.48
N GLN A 19 -3.55 10.48 9.32
CA GLN A 19 -3.97 11.85 8.97
C GLN A 19 -4.62 11.90 7.59
N GLU A 20 -4.03 11.24 6.61
CA GLU A 20 -4.58 11.19 5.24
C GLU A 20 -5.92 10.45 5.20
N LEU A 21 -6.11 9.46 6.06
CA LEU A 21 -7.39 8.75 6.17
C LEU A 21 -8.47 9.57 6.90
N GLY A 22 -8.11 10.73 7.47
CA GLY A 22 -9.04 11.54 8.23
C GLY A 22 -9.34 11.05 9.62
N GLU A 23 -8.56 10.08 10.12
CA GLU A 23 -8.71 9.50 11.46
C GLU A 23 -7.35 9.50 12.17
N PRO A 24 -6.81 10.68 12.51
CA PRO A 24 -5.44 10.79 13.04
C PRO A 24 -5.19 10.03 14.33
N ASP A 25 -6.23 9.74 15.11
CA ASP A 25 -6.10 9.00 16.35
C ASP A 25 -6.28 7.50 16.17
N ASN A 26 -6.60 7.04 14.97
CA ASN A 26 -6.82 5.61 14.68
C ASN A 26 -5.64 4.99 13.92
N ARG A 27 -4.51 4.87 14.62
CA ARG A 27 -3.30 4.29 14.02
C ARG A 27 -3.44 2.80 13.78
N ALA A 28 -4.24 2.10 14.58
CA ALA A 28 -4.50 0.68 14.37
C ALA A 28 -5.16 0.43 13.02
N LYS A 29 -6.16 1.23 12.65
CA LYS A 29 -6.79 1.17 11.34
C LYS A 29 -5.79 1.51 10.23
N ALA A 30 -5.00 2.57 10.41
CA ALA A 30 -3.99 2.96 9.42
C ALA A 30 -3.01 1.81 9.14
N GLY A 31 -2.56 1.10 10.17
CA GLY A 31 -1.69 -0.06 10.01
C GLY A 31 -2.35 -1.19 9.25
N ARG A 32 -3.61 -1.50 9.53
CA ARG A 32 -4.36 -2.53 8.80
C ARG A 32 -4.55 -2.17 7.34
N VAL A 33 -4.96 -0.93 7.07
CA VAL A 33 -5.14 -0.42 5.71
C VAL A 33 -3.84 -0.48 4.93
N LEU A 34 -2.76 0.00 5.51
CA LEU A 34 -1.43 -0.03 4.86
C LEU A 34 -1.03 -1.45 4.50
N LYS A 35 -1.10 -2.36 5.45
CA LYS A 35 -0.71 -3.75 5.23
C LYS A 35 -1.52 -4.39 4.11
N ALA A 36 -2.83 -4.19 4.09
CA ALA A 36 -3.71 -4.75 3.07
C ALA A 36 -3.42 -4.19 1.68
N VAL A 37 -3.26 -2.87 1.57
CA VAL A 37 -2.97 -2.22 0.28
C VAL A 37 -1.58 -2.60 -0.24
N LEU A 38 -0.58 -2.66 0.63
CA LEU A 38 0.77 -3.08 0.21
C LEU A 38 0.78 -4.50 -0.35
N LYS A 39 0.05 -5.43 0.29
CA LYS A 39 -0.03 -6.81 -0.19
C LYS A 39 -0.73 -6.91 -1.54
N ALA A 40 -1.81 -6.16 -1.72
CA ALA A 40 -2.50 -6.11 -3.01
C ALA A 40 -1.63 -5.47 -4.09
N LEU A 41 -0.92 -4.39 -3.76
CA LEU A 41 -0.02 -3.72 -4.70
C LEU A 41 1.13 -4.63 -5.14
N ARG A 42 1.77 -5.33 -4.20
CA ARG A 42 2.89 -6.22 -4.55
C ARG A 42 2.48 -7.33 -5.51
N ASN A 43 1.22 -7.74 -5.47
CA ASN A 43 0.70 -8.75 -6.38
C ASN A 43 0.47 -8.20 -7.81
N ARG A 44 0.58 -6.88 -7.99
CA ARG A 44 0.44 -6.22 -9.31
C ARG A 44 1.79 -5.88 -9.93
N LEU A 45 2.86 -5.90 -9.15
CA LEU A 45 4.18 -5.51 -9.60
C LEU A 45 5.03 -6.74 -9.90
N SER A 46 5.95 -6.62 -10.86
CA SER A 46 6.98 -7.62 -11.05
C SER A 46 7.85 -7.70 -9.80
N HIS A 47 8.52 -8.84 -9.60
CA HIS A 47 9.44 -8.98 -8.47
C HIS A 47 10.56 -7.95 -8.54
N GLU A 48 11.05 -7.67 -9.74
CA GLU A 48 12.10 -6.67 -9.95
C GLU A 48 11.63 -5.29 -9.51
N GLU A 49 10.43 -4.86 -9.94
CA GLU A 49 9.90 -3.56 -9.55
C GLU A 49 9.60 -3.48 -8.06
N SER A 50 9.11 -4.58 -7.46
CA SER A 50 8.93 -4.64 -6.02
C SER A 50 10.25 -4.39 -5.28
N MET A 51 11.36 -4.95 -5.76
CA MET A 51 12.67 -4.73 -5.14
C MET A 51 13.12 -3.28 -5.25
N HIS A 52 12.86 -2.63 -6.39
CA HIS A 52 13.15 -1.21 -6.58
C HIS A 52 12.34 -0.34 -5.61
N LEU A 53 11.04 -0.62 -5.48
CA LEU A 53 10.16 0.10 -4.56
C LEU A 53 10.62 -0.09 -3.11
N LEU A 54 10.90 -1.34 -2.72
CA LEU A 54 11.38 -1.66 -1.38
C LEU A 54 12.63 -0.87 -0.99
N ALA A 55 13.55 -0.69 -1.94
CA ALA A 55 14.79 0.02 -1.69
C ALA A 55 14.57 1.44 -1.16
N GLN A 56 13.44 2.06 -1.48
CA GLN A 56 13.14 3.45 -1.11
C GLN A 56 12.20 3.58 0.09
N LEU A 57 11.57 2.50 0.53
CA LEU A 57 10.63 2.55 1.66
C LEU A 57 11.36 2.53 3.01
N PRO A 58 10.78 3.13 4.07
CA PRO A 58 11.32 2.97 5.42
C PRO A 58 11.38 1.50 5.83
N MET A 59 12.35 1.15 6.69
CA MET A 59 12.66 -0.25 7.02
C MET A 59 11.45 -1.04 7.54
N CYS A 60 10.66 -0.48 8.46
CA CYS A 60 9.48 -1.17 8.99
C CYS A 60 8.40 -1.34 7.92
N ILE A 61 8.32 -0.43 6.96
CA ILE A 61 7.36 -0.53 5.87
C ILE A 61 7.81 -1.60 4.86
N LYS A 62 9.12 -1.73 4.63
CA LYS A 62 9.66 -2.88 3.86
C LYS A 62 9.23 -4.20 4.48
N ALA A 63 9.30 -4.31 5.82
CA ALA A 63 8.90 -5.51 6.53
C ALA A 63 7.42 -5.87 6.29
N LEU A 64 6.54 -4.87 6.33
CA LEU A 64 5.12 -5.08 6.03
C LEU A 64 4.91 -5.53 4.57
N TYR A 65 5.68 -4.96 3.65
CA TYR A 65 5.58 -5.29 2.23
C TYR A 65 5.94 -6.75 1.94
N VAL A 66 7.01 -7.25 2.57
CA VAL A 66 7.50 -8.61 2.30
C VAL A 66 6.88 -9.69 3.16
N ASP A 67 6.18 -9.32 4.23
CA ASP A 67 5.60 -10.29 5.15
C ASP A 67 4.64 -11.23 4.42
N GLY A 68 4.88 -12.53 4.55
CA GLY A 68 4.07 -13.57 3.90
C GLY A 68 4.17 -13.62 2.37
N TRP A 69 5.14 -12.93 1.78
CA TRP A 69 5.30 -12.90 0.32
C TRP A 69 5.91 -14.20 -0.20
N LYS A 70 5.23 -14.83 -1.13
CA LYS A 70 5.70 -16.05 -1.79
C LYS A 70 6.12 -15.71 -3.22
N LEU A 71 7.41 -15.75 -3.49
CA LEU A 71 7.97 -15.38 -4.79
C LEU A 71 7.55 -16.33 -5.92
N THR A 72 7.06 -17.51 -5.58
CA THR A 72 6.56 -18.49 -6.56
C THR A 72 5.17 -18.18 -7.08
N GLN A 73 4.46 -17.23 -6.45
CA GLN A 73 3.13 -16.83 -6.91
C GLN A 73 3.25 -15.92 -8.13
N SER A 74 2.51 -16.27 -9.19
CA SER A 74 2.37 -15.37 -10.32
C SER A 74 1.45 -14.21 -9.93
N PRO A 75 1.73 -12.98 -10.42
CA PRO A 75 0.81 -11.87 -10.20
C PRO A 75 -0.58 -12.21 -10.74
N GLU A 76 -1.62 -11.99 -9.94
CA GLU A 76 -2.98 -12.18 -10.40
C GLU A 76 -3.33 -11.11 -11.44
N LYS A 77 -4.16 -11.50 -12.43
CA LYS A 77 -4.58 -10.57 -13.46
C LYS A 77 -5.78 -9.78 -12.98
N ILE A 78 -5.54 -8.76 -12.18
CA ILE A 78 -6.58 -7.81 -11.79
C ILE A 78 -6.58 -6.67 -12.81
N ARG A 79 -7.75 -6.39 -13.36
CA ARG A 79 -7.91 -5.39 -14.41
C ARG A 79 -8.77 -4.21 -13.98
N SER A 80 -9.59 -4.38 -12.94
CA SER A 80 -10.52 -3.35 -12.50
C SER A 80 -10.19 -2.87 -11.08
N VAL A 81 -10.63 -1.66 -10.77
CA VAL A 81 -10.54 -1.10 -9.42
C VAL A 81 -11.37 -1.94 -8.45
N GLU A 82 -12.53 -2.42 -8.87
CA GLU A 82 -13.40 -3.25 -8.03
C GLU A 82 -12.71 -4.56 -7.61
N GLU A 83 -12.05 -5.22 -8.54
CA GLU A 83 -11.27 -6.43 -8.24
C GLU A 83 -10.12 -6.14 -7.28
N PHE A 84 -9.45 -5.01 -7.46
CA PHE A 84 -8.37 -4.58 -6.56
C PHE A 84 -8.88 -4.33 -5.14
N ILE A 85 -10.01 -3.65 -5.01
CA ILE A 85 -10.64 -3.39 -3.71
C ILE A 85 -11.01 -4.71 -3.02
N GLU A 86 -11.56 -5.68 -3.76
CA GLU A 86 -11.87 -6.99 -3.19
C GLU A 86 -10.62 -7.72 -2.70
N GLU A 87 -9.53 -7.64 -3.44
CA GLU A 87 -8.26 -8.22 -3.00
C GLU A 87 -7.76 -7.54 -1.72
N VAL A 88 -7.82 -6.21 -1.67
CA VAL A 88 -7.44 -5.45 -0.48
C VAL A 88 -8.26 -5.90 0.73
N ARG A 89 -9.58 -6.04 0.57
CA ARG A 89 -10.45 -6.52 1.65
C ARG A 89 -10.04 -7.88 2.16
N LYS A 90 -9.68 -8.80 1.28
CA LYS A 90 -9.23 -10.15 1.65
C LYS A 90 -7.96 -10.14 2.49
N HIS A 91 -7.09 -9.16 2.26
CA HIS A 91 -5.85 -9.03 3.04
C HIS A 91 -6.08 -8.37 4.41
N ASP A 92 -7.25 -7.82 4.66
CA ASP A 92 -7.61 -7.16 5.91
C ASP A 92 -8.67 -7.97 6.68
N VAL A 93 -8.37 -9.21 6.99
CA VAL A 93 -9.28 -10.07 7.74
C VAL A 93 -9.06 -9.85 9.25
N PRO A 94 -10.12 -9.69 10.07
CA PRO A 94 -11.56 -9.77 9.72
C PRO A 94 -12.23 -8.40 9.45
N ARG A 95 -11.49 -7.32 9.30
CA ARG A 95 -12.03 -5.96 9.25
C ARG A 95 -12.16 -5.36 7.85
N GLY A 96 -11.90 -6.15 6.81
CA GLY A 96 -11.91 -5.64 5.44
C GLY A 96 -13.20 -4.94 5.03
N GLU A 97 -14.35 -5.48 5.43
CA GLU A 97 -15.65 -4.89 5.12
C GLU A 97 -15.95 -3.61 5.92
N LEU A 98 -15.30 -3.44 7.07
CA LEU A 98 -15.44 -2.24 7.89
C LEU A 98 -14.46 -1.15 7.44
N ASP A 99 -13.20 -1.52 7.24
CA ASP A 99 -12.15 -0.56 6.87
C ASP A 99 -12.30 -0.09 5.42
N PHE A 100 -12.91 -0.90 4.55
CA PHE A 100 -13.17 -0.60 3.14
C PHE A 100 -14.66 -0.81 2.84
N ALA A 101 -15.54 -0.11 3.57
CA ALA A 101 -16.95 -0.41 3.63
C ALA A 101 -17.68 -0.29 2.30
N ASP A 102 -17.58 0.86 1.64
CA ASP A 102 -18.16 1.06 0.32
C ASP A 102 -17.06 1.43 -0.67
N LYS A 103 -17.40 1.50 -1.94
CA LYS A 103 -16.44 1.80 -3.01
C LYS A 103 -15.77 3.16 -2.81
N GLU A 104 -16.54 4.16 -2.42
CA GLU A 104 -15.99 5.51 -2.21
C GLU A 104 -14.97 5.55 -1.07
N GLN A 105 -15.31 4.94 0.07
CA GLN A 105 -14.40 4.86 1.21
C GLN A 105 -13.17 4.02 0.89
N ALA A 106 -13.35 2.91 0.17
CA ALA A 106 -12.26 2.05 -0.25
C ALA A 106 -11.30 2.79 -1.19
N LEU A 107 -11.81 3.55 -2.15
CA LEU A 107 -10.99 4.35 -3.05
C LEU A 107 -10.20 5.41 -2.29
N LYS A 108 -10.82 6.09 -1.35
CA LYS A 108 -10.14 7.08 -0.50
C LYS A 108 -9.00 6.44 0.30
N ALA A 109 -9.24 5.26 0.87
CA ALA A 109 -8.23 4.56 1.64
C ALA A 109 -7.05 4.12 0.78
N VAL A 110 -7.31 3.56 -0.39
CA VAL A 110 -6.25 3.16 -1.33
C VAL A 110 -5.45 4.37 -1.80
N LYS A 111 -6.13 5.46 -2.17
CA LYS A 111 -5.46 6.70 -2.56
C LYS A 111 -4.60 7.27 -1.44
N ALA A 112 -5.08 7.23 -0.20
CA ALA A 112 -4.32 7.71 0.94
C ALA A 112 -3.00 6.94 1.07
N VAL A 113 -3.03 5.62 0.95
CA VAL A 113 -1.82 4.79 0.98
C VAL A 113 -0.88 5.14 -0.18
N PHE A 114 -1.40 5.21 -1.39
CA PHE A 114 -0.59 5.57 -2.57
C PHE A 114 0.06 6.94 -2.41
N ARG A 115 -0.69 7.91 -1.88
CA ARG A 115 -0.18 9.26 -1.65
C ARG A 115 0.99 9.27 -0.68
N VAL A 116 0.85 8.58 0.44
CA VAL A 116 1.92 8.51 1.44
C VAL A 116 3.13 7.78 0.88
N ILE A 117 2.93 6.66 0.18
CA ILE A 117 4.04 5.95 -0.49
C ILE A 117 4.79 6.90 -1.42
N LYS A 118 4.06 7.64 -2.27
CA LYS A 118 4.67 8.55 -3.26
C LYS A 118 5.50 9.65 -2.62
N ARG A 119 5.16 10.07 -1.40
CA ARG A 119 5.95 11.06 -0.65
C ARG A 119 7.31 10.52 -0.18
N HIS A 120 7.45 9.20 -0.10
CA HIS A 120 8.64 8.54 0.42
C HIS A 120 9.53 7.94 -0.67
N ILE A 121 9.14 8.05 -1.93
CA ILE A 121 9.90 7.50 -3.06
C ILE A 121 10.21 8.62 -4.05
N SER A 122 11.18 8.39 -4.94
CA SER A 122 11.51 9.35 -5.99
C SER A 122 10.42 9.42 -7.05
N ASP A 123 10.36 10.53 -7.80
CA ASP A 123 9.43 10.67 -8.92
C ASP A 123 9.67 9.59 -9.97
N GLY A 124 10.93 9.25 -10.23
CA GLY A 124 11.27 8.17 -11.16
C GLY A 124 10.72 6.82 -10.72
N GLU A 125 10.83 6.49 -9.43
CA GLU A 125 10.28 5.25 -8.92
C GLU A 125 8.75 5.25 -8.97
N ALA A 126 8.11 6.37 -8.66
CA ALA A 126 6.66 6.50 -8.77
C ALA A 126 6.18 6.25 -10.20
N GLN A 127 6.91 6.74 -11.20
CA GLN A 127 6.61 6.50 -12.61
C GLN A 127 6.82 5.04 -13.02
N ASP A 128 7.86 4.39 -12.49
CA ASP A 128 8.14 2.99 -12.78
C ASP A 128 7.06 2.06 -12.22
N VAL A 129 6.58 2.35 -11.01
CA VAL A 129 5.43 1.61 -10.43
C VAL A 129 4.19 1.80 -11.29
N GLU A 130 3.89 3.05 -11.63
CA GLU A 130 2.74 3.39 -12.47
C GLU A 130 2.74 2.64 -13.79
N ALA A 131 3.91 2.53 -14.43
CA ALA A 131 4.05 1.86 -15.72
C ALA A 131 3.64 0.37 -15.69
N GLU A 132 3.74 -0.27 -14.53
CA GLU A 132 3.35 -1.68 -14.37
C GLU A 132 1.89 -1.89 -13.97
N LEU A 133 1.18 -0.82 -13.59
CA LEU A 133 -0.19 -0.94 -13.12
C LEU A 133 -1.19 -1.03 -14.28
N PRO A 134 -2.28 -1.81 -14.12
CA PRO A 134 -3.39 -1.78 -15.07
C PRO A 134 -4.00 -0.38 -15.15
N ARG A 135 -4.62 -0.05 -16.28
CA ARG A 135 -5.11 1.30 -16.56
C ARG A 135 -5.90 1.96 -15.44
N GLN A 136 -6.87 1.26 -14.86
CA GLN A 136 -7.70 1.83 -13.80
C GLN A 136 -6.90 2.11 -12.52
N LEU A 137 -5.97 1.23 -12.17
CA LEU A 137 -5.09 1.44 -11.03
C LEU A 137 -4.07 2.53 -11.30
N LYS A 138 -3.63 2.66 -12.54
CA LYS A 138 -2.72 3.72 -12.96
C LYS A 138 -3.35 5.09 -12.72
N GLU A 139 -4.62 5.26 -13.10
CA GLU A 139 -5.36 6.50 -12.85
C GLU A 139 -5.46 6.80 -11.35
N LEU A 140 -5.76 5.78 -10.56
CA LEU A 140 -5.85 5.90 -9.10
C LEU A 140 -4.51 6.31 -8.49
N TRP A 141 -3.41 5.77 -8.99
CA TRP A 141 -2.06 6.12 -8.56
C TRP A 141 -1.71 7.56 -8.94
N GLU A 142 -2.03 7.98 -10.17
CA GLU A 142 -1.79 9.35 -10.65
C GLU A 142 -2.55 10.38 -9.80
N ASP A 143 -3.80 10.08 -9.44
CA ASP A 143 -4.67 10.98 -8.68
C ASP A 143 -4.26 11.08 -7.19
N ALA A 144 -3.43 10.19 -6.74
CA ALA A 144 -3.01 10.17 -5.35
C ALA A 144 -1.99 11.25 -4.98
#